data_bb0dd91749f9646a61c54dc596880cb1
#
_entry.id   bb0dd91749f9646a61c54dc596880cb1
#
_cell.length_a   1.000
_cell.length_b   1.000
_cell.length_c   1.000
_cell.angle_alpha   90.00
_cell.angle_beta   90.00
_cell.angle_gamma   90.00
#
_symmetry.space_group_name_H-M   'P 1'
#
loop_
_entity.id
_entity.type
_entity.pdbx_description
1 polymer ?
#
loop_
_entity_poly.entity_id
_entity_poly.type
_entity_poly.pdbx_seq_one_letter_code
_entity_poly.pdbx_strand_id
1 'polypeptide(L)'
;VVTAAVLIMKMMEVRPPHLIGTLVFNLLLTSYYSHEGGNMVHGEEYLGRYAPAPIAPLLGYTRKEAPKVAQKLEDRIIYRDILQPIFDAKCVECHTEGKVEGKLRMDSFEELAKGGDVGPEWVSGKAEESELYIRVTMDPKDDEYMPPTGKAEPMTPAEVALLGWWINQGASPTMTVGQAKPDPKMLSYIEEYF
;
A
#
# COMPACT_ATOMS: atom_id res chain seq x y z
N VAL A 1 -19.51 -26.44 1.75
CA VAL A 1 -20.61 -26.29 2.72
C VAL A 1 -21.92 -26.02 1.98
N VAL A 2 -21.99 -25.03 1.07
CA VAL A 2 -23.16 -24.67 0.28
C VAL A 2 -23.66 -25.85 -0.57
N THR A 3 -22.76 -26.57 -1.21
CA THR A 3 -23.07 -27.72 -2.08
C THR A 3 -23.70 -28.87 -1.29
N ALA A 4 -23.23 -29.13 -0.07
CA ALA A 4 -23.80 -30.18 0.79
C ALA A 4 -25.20 -29.82 1.28
N ALA A 5 -25.44 -28.57 1.69
CA ALA A 5 -26.77 -28.12 2.11
C ALA A 5 -27.80 -28.18 0.97
N VAL A 6 -27.42 -27.76 -0.23
CA VAL A 6 -28.28 -27.86 -1.43
C VAL A 6 -28.60 -29.30 -1.79
N LEU A 7 -27.60 -30.20 -1.68
CA LEU A 7 -27.83 -31.65 -1.94
C LEU A 7 -28.80 -32.28 -0.91
N ILE A 8 -28.62 -31.98 0.37
CA ILE A 8 -29.46 -32.43 1.46
C ILE A 8 -30.89 -31.94 1.28
N MET A 9 -31.09 -30.66 0.94
CA MET A 9 -32.42 -30.10 0.71
C MET A 9 -33.13 -30.72 -0.51
N LYS A 10 -32.38 -31.03 -1.56
CA LYS A 10 -32.91 -31.74 -2.73
C LYS A 10 -33.31 -33.18 -2.40
N MET A 11 -32.55 -33.83 -1.52
CA MET A 11 -32.91 -35.19 -1.02
C MET A 11 -34.13 -35.19 -0.10
N MET A 12 -34.45 -34.05 0.54
CA MET A 12 -35.61 -33.90 1.43
C MET A 12 -36.86 -33.38 0.70
N GLU A 13 -36.89 -33.35 -0.63
CA GLU A 13 -38.00 -32.83 -1.46
C GLU A 13 -38.52 -31.46 -1.04
N VAL A 14 -37.59 -30.54 -0.65
CA VAL A 14 -37.95 -29.20 -0.23
C VAL A 14 -38.51 -28.41 -1.40
N ARG A 15 -39.65 -27.73 -1.17
CA ARG A 15 -40.36 -26.94 -2.19
C ARG A 15 -39.44 -25.85 -2.78
N PRO A 16 -39.57 -25.56 -4.10
CA PRO A 16 -38.74 -24.60 -4.82
C PRO A 16 -38.48 -23.23 -4.13
N PRO A 17 -39.52 -22.58 -3.51
CA PRO A 17 -39.28 -21.27 -2.85
C PRO A 17 -38.38 -21.40 -1.62
N HIS A 18 -38.42 -22.50 -0.89
CA HIS A 18 -37.50 -22.68 0.26
C HIS A 18 -36.07 -22.93 -0.20
N LEU A 19 -35.88 -23.63 -1.32
CA LEU A 19 -34.57 -23.85 -1.91
C LEU A 19 -33.92 -22.52 -2.33
N ILE A 20 -34.68 -21.66 -3.01
CA ILE A 20 -34.21 -20.32 -3.42
C ILE A 20 -33.87 -19.48 -2.20
N GLY A 21 -34.73 -19.43 -1.18
CA GLY A 21 -34.50 -18.72 0.07
C GLY A 21 -33.21 -19.18 0.76
N THR A 22 -32.97 -20.47 0.83
CA THR A 22 -31.76 -21.04 1.43
C THR A 22 -30.51 -20.68 0.61
N LEU A 23 -30.59 -20.74 -0.71
CA LEU A 23 -29.47 -20.34 -1.59
C LEU A 23 -29.12 -18.87 -1.42
N VAL A 24 -30.14 -18.01 -1.41
CA VAL A 24 -29.92 -16.55 -1.20
C VAL A 24 -29.32 -16.29 0.20
N PHE A 25 -29.84 -16.91 1.24
CA PHE A 25 -29.34 -16.80 2.60
C PHE A 25 -27.86 -17.25 2.70
N ASN A 26 -27.52 -18.42 2.12
CA ASN A 26 -26.13 -18.89 2.11
C ASN A 26 -25.21 -17.97 1.30
N LEU A 27 -25.68 -17.41 0.20
CA LEU A 27 -24.90 -16.45 -0.59
C LEU A 27 -24.59 -15.21 0.21
N LEU A 28 -25.59 -14.63 0.89
CA LEU A 28 -25.44 -13.46 1.75
C LEU A 28 -24.49 -13.75 2.92
N LEU A 29 -24.66 -14.90 3.57
CA LEU A 29 -23.80 -15.32 4.67
C LEU A 29 -22.34 -15.51 4.24
N THR A 30 -22.12 -16.18 3.11
CA THR A 30 -20.77 -16.37 2.55
C THR A 30 -20.13 -15.05 2.17
N SER A 31 -20.89 -14.15 1.56
CA SER A 31 -20.41 -12.80 1.21
C SER A 31 -20.03 -12.01 2.45
N TYR A 32 -20.84 -12.06 3.50
CA TYR A 32 -20.55 -11.41 4.77
C TYR A 32 -19.25 -11.91 5.41
N TYR A 33 -19.12 -13.25 5.58
CA TYR A 33 -17.92 -13.83 6.18
C TYR A 33 -16.66 -13.65 5.31
N SER A 34 -16.80 -13.63 3.99
CA SER A 34 -15.67 -13.33 3.10
C SER A 34 -15.22 -11.88 3.24
N HIS A 35 -16.17 -10.95 3.41
CA HIS A 35 -15.87 -9.54 3.64
C HIS A 35 -15.15 -9.34 4.99
N GLU A 36 -15.69 -9.91 6.08
CA GLU A 36 -15.06 -9.86 7.40
C GLU A 36 -13.66 -10.51 7.41
N GLY A 37 -13.52 -11.65 6.73
CA GLY A 37 -12.21 -12.31 6.59
C GLY A 37 -11.20 -11.45 5.82
N GLY A 38 -11.65 -10.75 4.79
CA GLY A 38 -10.84 -9.78 4.06
C GLY A 38 -10.37 -8.63 4.95
N ASN A 39 -11.28 -8.06 5.74
CA ASN A 39 -10.99 -6.97 6.67
C ASN A 39 -9.99 -7.39 7.76
N MET A 40 -10.09 -8.62 8.28
CA MET A 40 -9.15 -9.14 9.28
C MET A 40 -7.72 -9.31 8.76
N VAL A 41 -7.55 -9.59 7.48
CA VAL A 41 -6.22 -9.87 6.87
C VAL A 41 -5.61 -8.61 6.26
N HIS A 42 -6.44 -7.74 5.66
CA HIS A 42 -5.99 -6.62 4.82
C HIS A 42 -6.40 -5.24 5.36
N GLY A 43 -7.10 -5.18 6.51
CA GLY A 43 -7.67 -3.96 7.09
C GLY A 43 -9.05 -3.60 6.54
N GLU A 44 -9.81 -2.80 7.32
CA GLU A 44 -11.23 -2.51 7.07
C GLU A 44 -11.51 -1.79 5.74
N GLU A 45 -10.53 -1.07 5.19
CA GLU A 45 -10.69 -0.29 3.96
C GLU A 45 -10.20 -1.00 2.69
N TYR A 46 -9.73 -2.26 2.80
CA TYR A 46 -9.08 -2.95 1.68
C TYR A 46 -9.94 -2.98 0.40
N LEU A 47 -11.18 -3.47 0.50
CA LEU A 47 -12.06 -3.56 -0.67
C LEU A 47 -12.42 -2.19 -1.24
N GLY A 48 -12.60 -1.18 -0.38
CA GLY A 48 -12.90 0.19 -0.81
C GLY A 48 -11.72 0.86 -1.49
N ARG A 49 -10.50 0.62 -1.01
CA ARG A 49 -9.26 1.19 -1.54
C ARG A 49 -9.01 0.79 -3.00
N TYR A 50 -9.28 -0.47 -3.35
CA TYR A 50 -9.06 -1.01 -4.70
C TYR A 50 -10.33 -1.04 -5.57
N ALA A 51 -11.48 -0.65 -5.03
CA ALA A 51 -12.72 -0.60 -5.77
C ALA A 51 -12.70 0.52 -6.84
N PRO A 52 -13.37 0.32 -8.00
CA PRO A 52 -13.58 1.40 -8.95
C PRO A 52 -14.23 2.62 -8.30
N ALA A 53 -13.88 3.82 -8.75
CA ALA A 53 -14.32 5.08 -8.15
C ALA A 53 -15.83 5.19 -7.84
N PRO A 54 -16.76 4.72 -8.69
CA PRO A 54 -18.19 4.79 -8.41
C PRO A 54 -18.65 3.79 -7.33
N ILE A 55 -17.86 2.74 -7.03
CA ILE A 55 -18.23 1.67 -6.09
C ILE A 55 -17.61 1.91 -4.70
N ALA A 56 -16.43 2.52 -4.63
CA ALA A 56 -15.71 2.76 -3.39
C ALA A 56 -16.57 3.41 -2.27
N PRO A 57 -17.40 4.44 -2.52
CA PRO A 57 -18.26 5.04 -1.51
C PRO A 57 -19.34 4.09 -0.98
N LEU A 58 -19.83 3.16 -1.80
CA LEU A 58 -20.82 2.15 -1.37
C LEU A 58 -20.22 1.13 -0.39
N LEU A 59 -18.89 0.97 -0.41
CA LEU A 59 -18.13 0.13 0.49
C LEU A 59 -17.61 0.90 1.73
N GLY A 60 -18.11 2.13 1.96
CA GLY A 60 -17.71 2.97 3.08
C GLY A 60 -16.36 3.68 2.91
N TYR A 61 -15.71 3.52 1.75
CA TYR A 61 -14.42 4.15 1.47
C TYR A 61 -14.60 5.49 0.76
N THR A 62 -14.30 6.56 1.45
CA THR A 62 -14.09 7.87 0.83
C THR A 62 -12.63 7.97 0.39
N ARG A 63 -12.40 7.79 -0.91
CA ARG A 63 -11.07 8.03 -1.47
C ARG A 63 -10.67 9.46 -1.09
N LYS A 64 -9.65 9.59 -0.23
CA LYS A 64 -9.02 10.89 -0.01
C LYS A 64 -8.66 11.41 -1.40
N GLU A 65 -9.22 12.54 -1.80
CA GLU A 65 -8.83 13.14 -3.09
C GLU A 65 -7.31 13.19 -3.12
N ALA A 66 -6.73 12.63 -4.18
CA ALA A 66 -5.33 12.86 -4.44
C ALA A 66 -5.12 14.39 -4.39
N PRO A 67 -4.19 14.90 -3.58
CA PRO A 67 -4.00 16.33 -3.45
C PRO A 67 -3.89 16.91 -4.86
N LYS A 68 -4.58 18.03 -5.11
CA LYS A 68 -4.55 18.71 -6.42
C LYS A 68 -3.09 18.80 -6.86
N VAL A 69 -2.78 18.09 -7.92
CA VAL A 69 -1.42 17.97 -8.43
C VAL A 69 -0.91 19.37 -8.70
N ALA A 70 0.18 19.76 -8.05
CA ALA A 70 0.80 21.07 -8.27
C ALA A 70 1.00 21.25 -9.79
N GLN A 71 0.65 22.42 -10.33
CA GLN A 71 0.72 22.65 -11.78
C GLN A 71 2.17 22.68 -12.29
N LYS A 72 3.11 23.06 -11.42
CA LYS A 72 4.54 23.16 -11.76
C LYS A 72 5.34 22.10 -10.99
N LEU A 73 6.36 21.55 -11.65
CA LEU A 73 7.24 20.56 -11.04
C LEU A 73 7.91 21.06 -9.76
N GLU A 74 8.32 22.33 -9.75
CA GLU A 74 8.97 22.98 -8.61
C GLU A 74 8.11 23.02 -7.33
N ASP A 75 6.76 22.99 -7.49
CA ASP A 75 5.79 23.03 -6.38
C ASP A 75 5.44 21.63 -5.85
N ARG A 76 5.90 20.55 -6.50
CA ARG A 76 5.68 19.19 -6.06
C ARG A 76 6.38 18.89 -4.77
N ILE A 77 5.67 18.27 -3.83
CA ILE A 77 6.25 17.80 -2.57
C ILE A 77 6.86 16.41 -2.82
N ILE A 78 8.16 16.27 -2.61
CA ILE A 78 8.93 15.06 -2.94
C ILE A 78 8.34 13.82 -2.28
N TYR A 79 8.07 13.87 -0.97
CA TYR A 79 7.50 12.72 -0.28
C TYR A 79 6.12 12.36 -0.83
N ARG A 80 5.18 13.30 -0.79
CA ARG A 80 3.78 13.04 -1.13
C ARG A 80 3.55 12.68 -2.60
N ASP A 81 4.24 13.40 -3.50
CA ASP A 81 3.93 13.35 -4.94
C ASP A 81 4.81 12.34 -5.69
N ILE A 82 5.92 11.88 -5.08
CA ILE A 82 6.87 10.95 -5.70
C ILE A 82 7.06 9.70 -4.85
N LEU A 83 7.55 9.84 -3.60
CA LEU A 83 7.92 8.68 -2.79
C LEU A 83 6.72 7.89 -2.28
N GLN A 84 5.67 8.57 -1.81
CA GLN A 84 4.47 7.85 -1.34
C GLN A 84 3.83 6.99 -2.44
N PRO A 85 3.65 7.46 -3.70
CA PRO A 85 3.22 6.59 -4.79
C PRO A 85 4.12 5.37 -5.05
N ILE A 86 5.45 5.51 -4.89
CA ILE A 86 6.39 4.39 -5.00
C ILE A 86 6.16 3.38 -3.86
N PHE A 87 6.02 3.87 -2.62
CA PHE A 87 5.74 3.02 -1.46
C PHE A 87 4.37 2.35 -1.58
N ASP A 88 3.34 3.05 -2.05
CA ASP A 88 2.02 2.50 -2.29
C ASP A 88 2.05 1.33 -3.28
N ALA A 89 2.89 1.42 -4.30
CA ALA A 89 3.00 0.39 -5.32
C ALA A 89 3.84 -0.82 -4.88
N LYS A 90 4.82 -0.65 -3.99
CA LYS A 90 5.87 -1.67 -3.75
C LYS A 90 6.00 -2.14 -2.30
N CYS A 91 5.51 -1.36 -1.33
CA CYS A 91 5.76 -1.59 0.10
C CYS A 91 4.48 -1.74 0.91
N VAL A 92 3.47 -0.90 0.64
CA VAL A 92 2.25 -0.77 1.44
C VAL A 92 1.42 -2.06 1.47
N GLU A 93 1.51 -2.94 0.47
CA GLU A 93 0.81 -4.24 0.50
C GLU A 93 1.16 -5.08 1.74
N CYS A 94 2.40 -4.96 2.24
CA CYS A 94 2.90 -5.67 3.43
C CYS A 94 3.05 -4.77 4.66
N HIS A 95 3.15 -3.45 4.46
CA HIS A 95 3.42 -2.46 5.50
C HIS A 95 2.26 -1.47 5.64
N THR A 96 1.07 -1.96 5.99
CA THR A 96 -0.16 -1.17 6.15
C THR A 96 -0.96 -1.65 7.36
N GLU A 97 -2.02 -0.93 7.70
CA GLU A 97 -2.98 -1.37 8.72
C GLU A 97 -3.56 -2.75 8.39
N GLY A 98 -3.58 -3.64 9.38
CA GLY A 98 -4.03 -5.04 9.22
C GLY A 98 -2.95 -6.01 8.73
N LYS A 99 -1.85 -5.52 8.13
CA LYS A 99 -0.69 -6.30 7.75
C LYS A 99 0.58 -5.48 8.02
N VAL A 100 1.05 -5.53 9.26
CA VAL A 100 2.15 -4.70 9.76
C VAL A 100 3.40 -5.57 9.95
N GLU A 101 3.98 -6.05 8.82
CA GLU A 101 5.22 -6.82 8.88
C GLU A 101 6.37 -5.94 9.40
N GLY A 102 7.20 -6.48 10.29
CA GLY A 102 8.25 -5.71 10.96
C GLY A 102 7.75 -4.56 11.84
N LYS A 103 6.46 -4.55 12.22
CA LYS A 103 5.76 -3.44 12.89
C LYS A 103 5.85 -2.09 12.16
N LEU A 104 6.27 -2.11 10.90
CA LEU A 104 6.42 -0.94 10.06
C LEU A 104 5.14 -0.67 9.26
N ARG A 105 4.70 0.58 9.24
CA ARG A 105 3.65 1.07 8.35
C ARG A 105 4.20 2.13 7.41
N MET A 106 3.85 2.02 6.13
CA MET A 106 4.33 2.91 5.06
C MET A 106 3.19 3.59 4.29
N ASP A 107 1.97 3.47 4.77
CA ASP A 107 0.76 4.03 4.17
C ASP A 107 0.56 5.53 4.44
N SER A 108 1.39 6.13 5.26
CA SER A 108 1.51 7.58 5.44
C SER A 108 2.87 7.96 6.01
N PHE A 109 3.25 9.26 5.87
CA PHE A 109 4.49 9.76 6.47
C PHE A 109 4.48 9.64 7.99
N GLU A 110 3.34 9.94 8.62
CA GLU A 110 3.17 9.90 10.07
C GLU A 110 3.38 8.48 10.62
N GLU A 111 2.92 7.46 9.91
CA GLU A 111 3.11 6.07 10.30
C GLU A 111 4.54 5.61 10.03
N LEU A 112 5.10 5.92 8.86
CA LEU A 112 6.49 5.62 8.52
C LEU A 112 7.48 6.25 9.52
N ALA A 113 7.20 7.47 9.98
CA ALA A 113 8.05 8.18 10.94
C ALA A 113 8.06 7.56 12.35
N LYS A 114 7.12 6.67 12.67
CA LYS A 114 7.14 5.91 13.94
C LYS A 114 8.23 4.84 13.94
N GLY A 115 8.65 4.40 12.75
CA GLY A 115 9.60 3.30 12.57
C GLY A 115 9.00 1.92 12.76
N GLY A 116 9.82 0.89 12.61
CA GLY A 116 9.48 -0.51 12.77
C GLY A 116 10.16 -1.18 13.97
N ASP A 117 10.27 -2.50 13.94
CA ASP A 117 10.88 -3.32 15.00
C ASP A 117 12.34 -2.97 15.26
N VAL A 118 13.07 -2.54 14.23
CA VAL A 118 14.50 -2.19 14.34
C VAL A 118 14.72 -0.73 14.75
N GLY A 119 13.66 0.07 14.85
CA GLY A 119 13.73 1.48 15.25
C GLY A 119 13.36 2.45 14.12
N PRO A 120 13.98 3.65 14.11
CA PRO A 120 13.72 4.65 13.08
C PRO A 120 14.16 4.16 11.69
N GLU A 121 13.32 4.41 10.67
CA GLU A 121 13.57 3.96 9.30
C GLU A 121 14.66 4.77 8.59
N TRP A 122 14.98 5.97 9.06
CA TRP A 122 16.04 6.79 8.51
C TRP A 122 16.82 7.59 9.55
N VAL A 123 18.07 7.87 9.20
CA VAL A 123 18.93 8.83 9.86
C VAL A 123 18.99 10.07 8.97
N SER A 124 18.48 11.20 9.44
CA SER A 124 18.38 12.44 8.67
C SER A 124 19.76 12.85 8.12
N GLY A 125 19.85 13.07 6.81
CA GLY A 125 21.09 13.45 6.12
C GLY A 125 22.05 12.29 5.83
N LYS A 126 21.66 11.04 6.13
CA LYS A 126 22.55 9.87 6.04
C LYS A 126 21.84 8.65 5.47
N ALA A 127 21.65 8.60 4.16
CA ALA A 127 20.97 7.51 3.49
C ALA A 127 21.62 6.13 3.79
N GLU A 128 22.95 6.04 3.70
CA GLU A 128 23.69 4.80 3.90
C GLU A 128 23.61 4.24 5.35
N GLU A 129 23.19 5.06 6.33
CA GLU A 129 22.96 4.65 7.71
C GLU A 129 21.47 4.44 8.00
N SER A 130 20.60 4.55 7.00
CA SER A 130 19.15 4.52 7.12
C SER A 130 18.61 3.13 6.76
N GLU A 131 17.85 2.51 7.67
CA GLU A 131 17.31 1.15 7.52
C GLU A 131 16.50 1.02 6.22
N LEU A 132 15.62 1.98 5.94
CA LEU A 132 14.83 2.01 4.73
C LEU A 132 15.66 1.96 3.45
N TYR A 133 16.81 2.66 3.41
CA TYR A 133 17.73 2.66 2.27
C TYR A 133 18.56 1.38 2.21
N ILE A 134 19.05 0.91 3.34
CA ILE A 134 19.83 -0.33 3.46
C ILE A 134 19.03 -1.50 2.92
N ARG A 135 17.78 -1.68 3.37
CA ARG A 135 16.90 -2.80 2.97
C ARG A 135 16.65 -2.87 1.46
N VAL A 136 16.47 -1.74 0.79
CA VAL A 136 16.21 -1.72 -0.66
C VAL A 136 17.48 -1.83 -1.52
N THR A 137 18.68 -1.72 -0.91
CA THR A 137 19.98 -1.80 -1.58
C THR A 137 20.78 -3.07 -1.28
N MET A 138 20.29 -3.93 -0.39
CA MET A 138 20.88 -5.24 -0.10
C MET A 138 20.93 -6.15 -1.34
N ASP A 139 21.68 -7.25 -1.26
CA ASP A 139 21.60 -8.33 -2.25
C ASP A 139 20.17 -8.90 -2.26
N PRO A 140 19.52 -9.03 -3.42
CA PRO A 140 18.16 -9.62 -3.50
C PRO A 140 18.06 -11.07 -2.98
N LYS A 141 19.17 -11.72 -2.66
CA LYS A 141 19.22 -13.03 -2.01
C LYS A 141 19.24 -12.95 -0.49
N ASP A 142 19.42 -11.78 0.07
CA ASP A 142 19.38 -11.57 1.51
C ASP A 142 17.94 -11.68 2.01
N ASP A 143 17.74 -12.37 3.12
CA ASP A 143 16.40 -12.55 3.73
C ASP A 143 15.80 -11.23 4.22
N GLU A 144 16.63 -10.22 4.41
CA GLU A 144 16.24 -8.89 4.85
C GLU A 144 16.03 -7.88 3.73
N TYR A 145 16.31 -8.28 2.46
CA TYR A 145 16.07 -7.44 1.30
C TYR A 145 14.58 -7.08 1.13
N MET A 146 14.28 -5.81 0.81
CA MET A 146 12.91 -5.33 0.62
C MET A 146 12.73 -4.67 -0.77
N PRO A 147 11.60 -4.98 -1.44
CA PRO A 147 10.62 -6.02 -1.11
C PRO A 147 11.23 -7.42 -1.32
N PRO A 148 10.77 -8.44 -0.58
CA PRO A 148 11.27 -9.81 -0.74
C PRO A 148 11.06 -10.31 -2.17
N THR A 149 12.08 -10.97 -2.72
CA THR A 149 12.09 -11.45 -4.11
C THR A 149 10.81 -12.24 -4.45
N GLY A 150 10.13 -11.85 -5.50
CA GLY A 150 8.89 -12.49 -5.97
C GLY A 150 7.61 -12.12 -5.20
N LYS A 151 7.68 -11.18 -4.25
CA LYS A 151 6.48 -10.66 -3.54
C LYS A 151 5.98 -9.35 -4.13
N ALA A 152 6.88 -8.45 -4.50
CA ALA A 152 6.58 -7.22 -5.21
C ALA A 152 7.73 -6.87 -6.16
N GLU A 153 7.50 -5.92 -7.06
CA GLU A 153 8.56 -5.41 -7.94
C GLU A 153 9.58 -4.61 -7.12
N PRO A 154 10.88 -4.84 -7.30
CA PRO A 154 11.92 -4.09 -6.62
C PRO A 154 11.89 -2.59 -7.02
N MET A 155 12.47 -1.76 -6.17
CA MET A 155 12.71 -0.36 -6.56
C MET A 155 13.70 -0.30 -7.72
N THR A 156 13.41 0.54 -8.70
CA THR A 156 14.33 0.82 -9.81
C THR A 156 15.55 1.60 -9.32
N PRO A 157 16.66 1.61 -10.07
CA PRO A 157 17.81 2.44 -9.69
C PRO A 157 17.50 3.94 -9.54
N ALA A 158 16.53 4.45 -10.30
CA ALA A 158 16.06 5.84 -10.18
C ALA A 158 15.29 6.06 -8.87
N GLU A 159 14.41 5.13 -8.50
CA GLU A 159 13.64 5.18 -7.24
C GLU A 159 14.55 5.07 -6.02
N VAL A 160 15.54 4.19 -6.05
CA VAL A 160 16.55 4.06 -4.99
C VAL A 160 17.35 5.35 -4.87
N ALA A 161 17.76 5.96 -6.00
CA ALA A 161 18.47 7.23 -6.00
C ALA A 161 17.61 8.37 -5.44
N LEU A 162 16.32 8.44 -5.79
CA LEU A 162 15.36 9.41 -5.25
C LEU A 162 15.18 9.25 -3.74
N LEU A 163 15.04 8.00 -3.25
CA LEU A 163 14.92 7.72 -1.82
C LEU A 163 16.18 8.18 -1.06
N GLY A 164 17.36 7.77 -1.51
CA GLY A 164 18.63 8.16 -0.89
C GLY A 164 18.84 9.67 -0.91
N TRP A 165 18.52 10.32 -2.02
CA TRP A 165 18.61 11.77 -2.14
C TRP A 165 17.66 12.48 -1.17
N TRP A 166 16.39 12.06 -1.05
CA TRP A 166 15.44 12.65 -0.12
C TRP A 166 15.89 12.49 1.34
N ILE A 167 16.42 11.32 1.73
CA ILE A 167 16.97 11.10 3.07
C ILE A 167 18.14 12.04 3.32
N ASN A 168 19.05 12.19 2.35
CA ASN A 168 20.23 13.07 2.45
C ASN A 168 19.85 14.55 2.51
N GLN A 169 18.67 14.93 2.01
CA GLN A 169 18.08 16.28 2.17
C GLN A 169 17.36 16.45 3.52
N GLY A 170 17.40 15.47 4.40
CA GLY A 170 16.81 15.55 5.73
C GLY A 170 15.44 14.88 5.89
N ALA A 171 14.96 14.15 4.88
CA ALA A 171 13.70 13.36 4.90
C ALA A 171 12.46 14.20 5.27
N SER A 172 12.34 15.40 4.76
CA SER A 172 11.22 16.29 5.06
C SER A 172 9.93 15.85 4.34
N PRO A 173 8.78 15.79 5.05
CA PRO A 173 7.49 15.46 4.44
C PRO A 173 6.92 16.56 3.55
N THR A 174 7.41 17.78 3.67
CA THR A 174 6.85 18.98 3.01
C THR A 174 7.78 19.66 2.04
N MET A 175 9.03 19.18 1.90
CA MET A 175 10.01 19.77 1.01
C MET A 175 9.59 19.63 -0.44
N THR A 176 9.57 20.76 -1.16
CA THR A 176 9.26 20.76 -2.60
C THR A 176 10.50 20.52 -3.44
N VAL A 177 10.29 20.11 -4.70
CA VAL A 177 11.36 19.94 -5.69
C VAL A 177 12.17 21.23 -5.86
N GLY A 178 11.48 22.39 -5.93
CA GLY A 178 12.13 23.69 -6.06
C GLY A 178 12.99 24.09 -4.85
N GLN A 179 12.57 23.71 -3.64
CA GLN A 179 13.36 23.93 -2.41
C GLN A 179 14.59 23.04 -2.35
N ALA A 180 14.47 21.79 -2.77
CA ALA A 180 15.53 20.80 -2.72
C ALA A 180 16.61 21.01 -3.78
N LYS A 181 16.34 21.75 -4.85
CA LYS A 181 17.28 22.11 -5.93
C LYS A 181 18.03 20.89 -6.48
N PRO A 182 17.32 19.90 -7.06
CA PRO A 182 17.95 18.70 -7.60
C PRO A 182 18.97 19.07 -8.69
N ASP A 183 20.03 18.29 -8.77
CA ASP A 183 20.94 18.36 -9.92
C ASP A 183 20.23 17.85 -11.21
N PRO A 184 20.79 18.06 -12.41
CA PRO A 184 20.13 17.66 -13.66
C PRO A 184 19.82 16.16 -13.76
N LYS A 185 20.63 15.29 -13.14
CA LYS A 185 20.39 13.85 -13.13
C LYS A 185 19.21 13.50 -12.22
N MET A 186 19.19 14.06 -11.02
CA MET A 186 18.07 13.86 -10.09
C MET A 186 16.78 14.44 -10.64
N LEU A 187 16.85 15.59 -11.31
CA LEU A 187 15.71 16.20 -11.98
C LEU A 187 15.13 15.27 -13.05
N SER A 188 15.97 14.61 -13.86
CA SER A 188 15.48 13.64 -14.85
C SER A 188 14.77 12.46 -14.23
N TYR A 189 15.22 11.96 -13.09
CA TYR A 189 14.53 10.89 -12.35
C TYR A 189 13.15 11.35 -11.82
N ILE A 190 13.07 12.58 -11.35
CA ILE A 190 11.81 13.18 -10.88
C ILE A 190 10.81 13.31 -12.04
N GLU A 191 11.27 13.76 -13.21
CA GLU A 191 10.42 13.95 -14.40
C GLU A 191 9.81 12.65 -14.94
N GLU A 192 10.40 11.49 -14.65
CA GLU A 192 9.83 10.17 -15.03
C GLU A 192 8.49 9.88 -14.33
N TYR A 193 8.13 10.60 -13.24
CA TYR A 193 6.91 10.41 -12.47
C TYR A 193 5.78 11.39 -12.84
N PHE A 194 5.96 12.25 -13.82
CA PHE A 194 4.99 13.27 -14.22
C PHE A 194 4.83 13.38 -15.73
#